data_46579d7adad16e6202898f790cc8d425
#
_entry.id   46579d7adad16e6202898f790cc8d425
#
_cell.length_a   1.000
_cell.length_b   1.000
_cell.length_c   1.000
_cell.angle_alpha   90.00
_cell.angle_beta   90.00
_cell.angle_gamma   90.00
#
_symmetry.space_group_name_H-M   'P 1'
#
loop_
_entity.id
_entity.type
_entity.pdbx_description
1 polymer ?
#
loop_
_entity_poly.entity_id
_entity_poly.type
_entity_poly.pdbx_seq_one_letter_code
_entity_poly.pdbx_strand_id
1 'polypeptide(L)'
;MKHILIGIVVSMIAMVPASTYDAGMQITHEYTVDSLGACQGISYQNGRFFLYGDREVGMIREYKMEGDSLVYQGKEMKLTLNDTDVINHPTGFAIHENLPVFVGNSIRLNKEGTLWRAVIYCLDWKGLQKTGRLDGNLLNTIDDDTCVQGTRPEYVQYNKKWYVATADYGNKANEVRLYDPAALKKAHKTSGKGVCYKKFTCTPWVQNLYWIADKGQLLLIQNQQEGRKWRFTYIDLAASIAAGTQQVIRTVDVDRADELEGFIFLPGYQKGIAVTSSRRNNVNFMNISW
;
A
#
# COMPACT_ATOMS: atom_id res chain seq x y z
N MET A 1 -22.58 -77.13 -24.76
CA MET A 1 -22.57 -75.67 -24.82
C MET A 1 -22.20 -75.13 -23.45
N LYS A 2 -20.99 -74.55 -23.29
CA LYS A 2 -20.54 -73.95 -22.02
C LYS A 2 -20.74 -72.45 -22.12
N HIS A 3 -21.61 -71.90 -21.26
CA HIS A 3 -21.79 -70.46 -21.17
C HIS A 3 -20.73 -69.84 -20.25
N ILE A 4 -19.91 -68.94 -20.82
CA ILE A 4 -18.94 -68.14 -20.07
C ILE A 4 -19.66 -66.85 -19.65
N LEU A 5 -19.80 -66.63 -18.35
CA LEU A 5 -20.30 -65.38 -17.77
C LEU A 5 -19.09 -64.44 -17.63
N ILE A 6 -19.08 -63.31 -18.37
CA ILE A 6 -18.11 -62.24 -18.19
C ILE A 6 -18.67 -61.25 -17.18
N GLY A 7 -18.10 -61.23 -15.98
CA GLY A 7 -18.41 -60.25 -14.96
C GLY A 7 -17.71 -58.93 -15.27
N ILE A 8 -18.48 -57.87 -15.50
CA ILE A 8 -17.97 -56.49 -15.62
C ILE A 8 -17.79 -55.93 -14.21
N VAL A 9 -16.54 -55.71 -13.80
CA VAL A 9 -16.21 -54.98 -12.57
C VAL A 9 -16.23 -53.50 -12.90
N VAL A 10 -17.23 -52.77 -12.45
CA VAL A 10 -17.30 -51.31 -12.53
C VAL A 10 -16.56 -50.76 -11.30
N SER A 11 -15.35 -50.28 -11.53
CA SER A 11 -14.58 -49.51 -10.54
C SER A 11 -15.20 -48.11 -10.37
N MET A 12 -15.91 -47.88 -9.27
CA MET A 12 -16.29 -46.54 -8.86
C MET A 12 -15.06 -45.79 -8.36
N ILE A 13 -14.55 -44.89 -9.18
CA ILE A 13 -13.57 -43.90 -8.75
C ILE A 13 -14.33 -42.88 -7.89
N ALA A 14 -14.15 -42.92 -6.58
CA ALA A 14 -14.62 -41.88 -5.68
C ALA A 14 -13.87 -40.59 -6.04
N MET A 15 -14.55 -39.64 -6.70
CA MET A 15 -14.04 -38.25 -6.80
C MET A 15 -14.04 -37.68 -5.38
N VAL A 16 -12.87 -37.55 -4.78
CA VAL A 16 -12.63 -36.67 -3.63
C VAL A 16 -12.93 -35.26 -4.12
N PRO A 17 -13.89 -34.54 -3.52
CA PRO A 17 -14.09 -33.15 -3.89
C PRO A 17 -12.78 -32.41 -3.63
N ALA A 18 -12.22 -31.77 -4.67
CA ALA A 18 -11.14 -30.81 -4.50
C ALA A 18 -11.65 -29.76 -3.52
N SER A 19 -11.01 -29.66 -2.34
CA SER A 19 -11.29 -28.55 -1.44
C SER A 19 -10.98 -27.28 -2.20
N THR A 20 -11.99 -26.51 -2.53
CA THR A 20 -11.82 -25.15 -3.01
C THR A 20 -11.19 -24.38 -1.84
N TYR A 21 -9.87 -24.25 -1.85
CA TYR A 21 -9.20 -23.27 -0.99
C TYR A 21 -9.72 -21.91 -1.45
N ASP A 22 -10.61 -21.34 -0.65
CA ASP A 22 -11.03 -19.95 -0.83
C ASP A 22 -9.76 -19.10 -0.73
N ALA A 23 -9.38 -18.48 -1.84
CA ALA A 23 -8.25 -17.56 -1.87
C ALA A 23 -8.59 -16.39 -0.94
N GLY A 24 -7.95 -16.34 0.24
CA GLY A 24 -8.32 -15.41 1.30
C GLY A 24 -7.13 -14.86 2.07
N MET A 25 -7.45 -13.96 2.96
CA MET A 25 -6.51 -13.39 3.94
C MET A 25 -7.07 -13.62 5.33
N GLN A 26 -6.28 -14.23 6.21
CA GLN A 26 -6.67 -14.53 7.57
C GLN A 26 -5.69 -13.91 8.57
N ILE A 27 -6.18 -13.10 9.49
CA ILE A 27 -5.37 -12.58 10.60
C ILE A 27 -5.02 -13.74 11.53
N THR A 28 -3.71 -13.89 11.81
CA THR A 28 -3.17 -14.96 12.65
C THR A 28 -2.66 -14.46 14.00
N HIS A 29 -2.20 -13.22 14.02
CA HIS A 29 -1.65 -12.60 15.21
C HIS A 29 -1.81 -11.08 15.11
N GLU A 30 -2.20 -10.45 16.22
CA GLU A 30 -2.33 -8.99 16.33
C GLU A 30 -1.68 -8.50 17.63
N TYR A 31 -1.05 -7.33 17.54
CA TYR A 31 -0.45 -6.66 18.70
C TYR A 31 -0.38 -5.16 18.51
N THR A 32 0.03 -4.46 19.55
CA THR A 32 0.13 -3.01 19.57
C THR A 32 1.58 -2.56 19.40
N VAL A 33 1.82 -1.72 18.39
CA VAL A 33 3.03 -0.89 18.33
C VAL A 33 2.66 0.48 18.87
N ASP A 34 3.28 0.84 19.99
CA ASP A 34 3.03 2.09 20.68
C ASP A 34 3.76 3.28 20.04
N SER A 35 3.27 4.47 20.36
CA SER A 35 3.97 5.74 20.10
C SER A 35 4.11 6.14 18.63
N LEU A 36 3.28 5.58 17.72
CA LEU A 36 3.14 6.07 16.34
C LEU A 36 1.98 7.04 16.15
N GLY A 37 1.09 7.18 17.14
CA GLY A 37 -0.19 7.84 16.98
C GLY A 37 -1.15 6.97 16.20
N ALA A 38 -1.85 7.52 15.19
CA ALA A 38 -2.48 6.72 14.17
C ALA A 38 -1.39 6.22 13.21
N CYS A 39 -1.23 4.90 13.11
CA CYS A 39 -0.33 4.33 12.12
C CYS A 39 -0.95 4.54 10.73
N GLN A 40 -0.23 5.20 9.83
CA GLN A 40 -0.71 5.60 8.51
C GLN A 40 -0.17 4.72 7.39
N GLY A 41 0.66 3.73 7.72
CA GLY A 41 1.15 2.76 6.76
C GLY A 41 2.44 2.06 7.17
N ILE A 42 2.84 1.15 6.31
CA ILE A 42 4.02 0.32 6.47
C ILE A 42 4.74 0.15 5.13
N SER A 43 6.07 0.16 5.15
CA SER A 43 6.92 -0.16 4.00
C SER A 43 8.02 -1.13 4.41
N TYR A 44 8.52 -1.91 3.44
CA TYR A 44 9.58 -2.89 3.66
C TYR A 44 10.72 -2.67 2.68
N GLN A 45 11.95 -2.62 3.20
CA GLN A 45 13.16 -2.52 2.39
C GLN A 45 14.33 -3.23 3.07
N ASN A 46 14.99 -4.14 2.36
CA ASN A 46 16.24 -4.78 2.79
C ASN A 46 16.19 -5.39 4.21
N GLY A 47 15.11 -6.12 4.54
CA GLY A 47 14.94 -6.76 5.85
C GLY A 47 14.49 -5.81 6.96
N ARG A 48 14.16 -4.57 6.65
CA ARG A 48 13.70 -3.55 7.58
C ARG A 48 12.29 -3.11 7.26
N PHE A 49 11.52 -2.83 8.30
CA PHE A 49 10.15 -2.33 8.21
C PHE A 49 10.12 -0.88 8.67
N PHE A 50 9.43 -0.06 7.92
CA PHE A 50 9.25 1.35 8.24
C PHE A 50 7.76 1.59 8.44
N LEU A 51 7.36 1.80 9.71
CA LEU A 51 6.01 2.22 10.05
C LEU A 51 6.00 3.74 10.16
N TYR A 52 4.99 4.36 9.58
CA TYR A 52 4.81 5.80 9.63
C TYR A 52 3.45 6.18 10.23
N GLY A 53 3.42 7.31 10.91
CA GLY A 53 2.25 7.78 11.64
C GLY A 53 2.31 9.26 11.97
N ASP A 54 1.30 9.74 12.70
CA ASP A 54 1.03 11.16 12.95
C ASP A 54 0.76 11.47 14.44
N ARG A 55 1.58 10.97 15.34
CA ARG A 55 1.33 11.15 16.79
C ARG A 55 1.24 12.61 17.23
N GLU A 56 2.37 13.29 17.26
CA GLU A 56 2.50 14.74 17.57
C GLU A 56 2.94 15.50 16.34
N VAL A 57 3.75 14.83 15.54
CA VAL A 57 4.23 15.22 14.21
C VAL A 57 4.25 13.98 13.33
N GLY A 58 4.25 14.17 12.03
CA GLY A 58 4.49 13.05 11.12
C GLY A 58 5.84 12.41 11.40
N MET A 59 5.89 11.08 11.46
CA MET A 59 7.10 10.35 11.78
C MET A 59 7.19 9.00 11.07
N ILE A 60 8.43 8.53 10.91
CA ILE A 60 8.74 7.18 10.43
C ILE A 60 9.63 6.50 11.47
N ARG A 61 9.33 5.25 11.80
CA ARG A 61 10.12 4.42 12.71
C ARG A 61 10.60 3.15 12.03
N GLU A 62 11.84 2.76 12.34
CA GLU A 62 12.47 1.55 11.81
C GLU A 62 12.28 0.37 12.76
N TYR A 63 11.87 -0.77 12.19
CA TYR A 63 11.68 -2.04 12.91
C TYR A 63 12.40 -3.18 12.19
N LYS A 64 12.69 -4.24 12.95
CA LYS A 64 13.06 -5.57 12.44
C LYS A 64 12.05 -6.59 12.88
N MET A 65 11.88 -7.64 12.09
CA MET A 65 11.04 -8.77 12.46
C MET A 65 11.85 -9.74 13.32
N GLU A 66 11.31 -10.11 14.48
CA GLU A 66 11.81 -11.14 15.38
C GLU A 66 10.63 -12.07 15.70
N GLY A 67 10.67 -13.30 15.15
CA GLY A 67 9.49 -14.18 15.18
C GLY A 67 8.30 -13.53 14.46
N ASP A 68 7.15 -13.48 15.13
CA ASP A 68 5.93 -12.83 14.63
C ASP A 68 5.71 -11.44 15.26
N SER A 69 6.79 -10.68 15.49
CA SER A 69 6.74 -9.32 16.06
C SER A 69 7.70 -8.36 15.35
N LEU A 70 7.32 -7.10 15.26
CA LEU A 70 8.19 -6.02 14.79
C LEU A 70 8.83 -5.34 16.00
N VAL A 71 10.17 -5.44 16.11
CA VAL A 71 10.96 -4.88 17.21
C VAL A 71 11.56 -3.54 16.79
N TYR A 72 11.22 -2.48 17.53
CA TYR A 72 11.72 -1.13 17.29
C TYR A 72 13.24 -1.05 17.40
N GLN A 73 13.89 -0.42 16.43
CA GLN A 73 15.35 -0.36 16.33
C GLN A 73 15.96 0.94 16.93
N GLY A 74 15.18 1.68 17.71
CA GLY A 74 15.65 2.95 18.29
C GLY A 74 15.81 4.09 17.29
N LYS A 75 15.35 3.93 16.05
CA LYS A 75 15.45 4.95 15.00
C LYS A 75 14.11 5.57 14.68
N GLU A 76 14.03 6.85 14.89
CA GLU A 76 12.86 7.67 14.57
C GLU A 76 13.26 8.82 13.65
N MET A 77 12.49 9.04 12.61
CA MET A 77 12.65 10.14 11.67
C MET A 77 11.44 11.04 11.77
N LYS A 78 11.63 12.25 12.28
CA LYS A 78 10.57 13.28 12.36
C LYS A 78 10.45 13.96 11.00
N LEU A 79 9.22 14.09 10.53
CA LEU A 79 8.92 14.69 9.24
C LEU A 79 8.71 16.22 9.38
N THR A 80 9.61 16.82 10.16
CA THR A 80 9.63 18.26 10.47
C THR A 80 10.76 18.97 9.75
N LEU A 81 10.55 20.24 9.39
CA LEU A 81 11.54 21.16 8.82
C LEU A 81 11.60 22.39 9.73
N ASN A 82 12.77 22.70 10.28
CA ASN A 82 12.94 23.75 11.28
C ASN A 82 11.91 23.63 12.43
N ASP A 83 11.76 22.43 12.96
CA ASP A 83 10.79 22.03 13.99
C ASP A 83 9.30 22.26 13.62
N THR A 84 9.01 22.65 12.39
CA THR A 84 7.64 22.73 11.87
C THR A 84 7.23 21.42 11.26
N ASP A 85 6.04 20.91 11.62
CA ASP A 85 5.45 19.69 11.07
C ASP A 85 5.03 19.92 9.61
N VAL A 86 5.77 19.31 8.67
CA VAL A 86 5.61 19.53 7.22
C VAL A 86 4.83 18.38 6.58
N ILE A 87 5.15 17.15 6.96
CA ILE A 87 4.43 15.95 6.49
C ILE A 87 3.66 15.40 7.68
N ASN A 88 2.57 16.07 8.02
CA ASN A 88 1.82 15.83 9.23
C ASN A 88 0.87 14.62 9.17
N HIS A 89 0.59 14.10 7.97
CA HIS A 89 -0.26 12.94 7.76
C HIS A 89 0.28 12.11 6.58
N PRO A 90 1.42 11.40 6.80
CA PRO A 90 2.06 10.62 5.74
C PRO A 90 1.13 9.49 5.28
N THR A 91 0.86 9.39 3.97
CA THR A 91 -0.20 8.52 3.42
C THR A 91 0.30 7.45 2.46
N GLY A 92 1.58 7.43 2.13
CA GLY A 92 2.20 6.44 1.26
C GLY A 92 3.69 6.71 1.17
N PHE A 93 4.47 5.68 0.84
CA PHE A 93 5.91 5.74 0.88
C PHE A 93 6.53 4.93 -0.26
N ALA A 94 6.78 5.60 -1.40
CA ALA A 94 7.43 4.97 -2.55
C ALA A 94 8.94 4.94 -2.34
N ILE A 95 9.47 3.73 -2.15
CA ILE A 95 10.90 3.46 -1.99
C ILE A 95 11.31 2.25 -2.82
N HIS A 96 12.34 2.40 -3.66
CA HIS A 96 12.89 1.31 -4.44
C HIS A 96 14.36 1.55 -4.75
N GLU A 97 15.23 0.66 -4.26
CA GLU A 97 16.68 0.69 -4.49
C GLU A 97 17.33 2.10 -4.41
N ASN A 98 17.88 2.55 -5.53
CA ASN A 98 18.56 3.86 -5.65
C ASN A 98 17.69 4.92 -6.33
N LEU A 99 16.41 4.65 -6.54
CA LEU A 99 15.47 5.62 -7.11
C LEU A 99 15.13 6.73 -6.07
N PRO A 100 14.65 7.89 -6.51
CA PRO A 100 14.18 8.93 -5.60
C PRO A 100 13.09 8.41 -4.66
N VAL A 101 13.10 8.83 -3.42
CA VAL A 101 12.07 8.44 -2.44
C VAL A 101 10.98 9.49 -2.38
N PHE A 102 9.72 9.04 -2.40
CA PHE A 102 8.56 9.92 -2.35
C PHE A 102 7.64 9.54 -1.19
N VAL A 103 7.15 10.55 -0.48
CA VAL A 103 6.17 10.41 0.61
C VAL A 103 4.93 11.21 0.25
N GLY A 104 3.77 10.60 0.35
CA GLY A 104 2.48 11.27 0.20
C GLY A 104 2.05 11.95 1.51
N ASN A 105 1.27 13.00 1.40
CA ASN A 105 0.66 13.67 2.53
C ASN A 105 -0.76 14.15 2.17
N SER A 106 -1.69 14.01 3.11
CA SER A 106 -3.04 14.54 3.04
C SER A 106 -3.19 15.69 4.03
N ILE A 107 -3.39 16.90 3.54
CA ILE A 107 -3.52 18.10 4.37
C ILE A 107 -5.00 18.47 4.44
N ARG A 108 -5.56 18.42 5.64
CA ARG A 108 -6.91 18.91 5.91
C ARG A 108 -6.87 20.43 5.97
N LEU A 109 -7.65 21.10 5.10
CA LEU A 109 -7.67 22.56 4.99
C LEU A 109 -8.81 23.20 5.80
N ASN A 110 -9.81 22.42 6.23
CA ASN A 110 -10.91 22.91 7.08
C ASN A 110 -11.26 21.90 8.17
N LYS A 111 -11.91 22.37 9.25
CA LYS A 111 -12.27 21.55 10.41
C LYS A 111 -13.28 20.45 10.06
N GLU A 112 -14.16 20.71 9.11
CA GLU A 112 -15.23 19.80 8.65
C GLU A 112 -14.68 18.60 7.88
N GLY A 113 -13.40 18.66 7.42
CA GLY A 113 -12.78 17.60 6.64
C GLY A 113 -13.37 17.45 5.23
N THR A 114 -13.90 18.53 4.69
CA THR A 114 -14.48 18.57 3.33
C THR A 114 -13.54 19.17 2.30
N LEU A 115 -12.48 19.84 2.74
CA LEU A 115 -11.47 20.46 1.88
C LEU A 115 -10.08 19.92 2.23
N TRP A 116 -9.40 19.38 1.23
CA TRP A 116 -8.11 18.71 1.37
C TRP A 116 -7.13 19.20 0.31
N ARG A 117 -5.86 19.00 0.59
CA ARG A 117 -4.75 19.16 -0.36
C ARG A 117 -3.87 17.93 -0.28
N ALA A 118 -3.53 17.37 -1.44
CA ALA A 118 -2.59 16.27 -1.56
C ALA A 118 -1.22 16.82 -1.97
N VAL A 119 -0.16 16.34 -1.32
CA VAL A 119 1.22 16.76 -1.58
C VAL A 119 2.12 15.53 -1.63
N ILE A 120 3.03 15.49 -2.58
CA ILE A 120 4.10 14.50 -2.66
C ILE A 120 5.41 15.18 -2.33
N TYR A 121 6.17 14.61 -1.39
CA TYR A 121 7.50 15.09 -1.01
C TYR A 121 8.57 14.15 -1.56
N CYS A 122 9.59 14.72 -2.21
CA CYS A 122 10.79 13.99 -2.63
C CYS A 122 11.87 14.15 -1.57
N LEU A 123 12.45 13.04 -1.10
CA LEU A 123 13.37 13.02 0.03
C LEU A 123 14.75 12.48 -0.34
N ASP A 124 15.81 12.99 0.30
CA ASP A 124 17.06 12.26 0.47
C ASP A 124 16.88 11.25 1.61
N TRP A 125 16.54 10.02 1.23
CA TRP A 125 16.26 8.96 2.20
C TRP A 125 17.46 8.61 3.08
N LYS A 126 18.66 8.53 2.50
CA LYS A 126 19.89 8.21 3.25
C LYS A 126 20.24 9.32 4.24
N GLY A 127 20.08 10.57 3.81
CA GLY A 127 20.25 11.73 4.68
C GLY A 127 19.23 11.73 5.82
N LEU A 128 17.95 11.50 5.54
CA LEU A 128 16.88 11.43 6.53
C LEU A 128 17.14 10.30 7.56
N GLN A 129 17.50 9.10 7.11
CA GLN A 129 17.86 7.99 8.01
C GLN A 129 19.06 8.31 8.92
N LYS A 130 19.99 9.16 8.44
CA LYS A 130 21.20 9.58 9.19
C LYS A 130 20.90 10.67 10.21
N THR A 131 20.09 11.66 9.83
CA THR A 131 19.86 12.87 10.65
C THR A 131 18.59 12.78 11.50
N GLY A 132 17.62 11.96 11.10
CA GLY A 132 16.29 11.85 11.71
C GLY A 132 15.39 13.06 11.47
N ARG A 133 15.71 13.96 10.52
CA ARG A 133 14.97 15.20 10.23
C ARG A 133 14.92 15.52 8.75
N LEU A 134 13.90 16.28 8.31
CA LEU A 134 13.81 16.76 6.92
C LEU A 134 14.82 17.86 6.59
N ASP A 135 15.40 18.52 7.60
CA ASP A 135 16.37 19.59 7.40
C ASP A 135 17.54 19.13 6.53
N GLY A 136 17.71 19.74 5.37
CA GLY A 136 18.68 19.37 4.35
C GLY A 136 18.37 18.07 3.58
N ASN A 137 17.26 17.36 3.90
CA ASN A 137 16.87 16.09 3.29
C ASN A 137 15.55 16.18 2.51
N LEU A 138 14.82 17.29 2.60
CA LEU A 138 13.69 17.57 1.74
C LEU A 138 14.19 18.13 0.41
N LEU A 139 14.08 17.35 -0.66
CA LEU A 139 14.60 17.70 -1.98
C LEU A 139 13.60 18.50 -2.82
N ASN A 140 12.30 18.17 -2.71
CA ASN A 140 11.25 18.87 -3.43
C ASN A 140 9.89 18.64 -2.77
N THR A 141 8.99 19.61 -2.98
CA THR A 141 7.57 19.56 -2.60
C THR A 141 6.74 19.70 -3.86
N ILE A 142 5.89 18.71 -4.14
CA ILE A 142 5.10 18.59 -5.35
C ILE A 142 3.62 18.63 -4.99
N ASP A 143 2.89 19.60 -5.48
CA ASP A 143 1.43 19.67 -5.32
C ASP A 143 0.79 18.59 -6.19
N ASP A 144 0.07 17.64 -5.56
CA ASP A 144 -0.69 16.63 -6.31
C ASP A 144 -2.08 17.18 -6.63
N ASP A 145 -2.08 18.21 -7.46
CA ASP A 145 -3.24 19.03 -7.83
C ASP A 145 -4.30 18.28 -8.65
N THR A 146 -4.03 17.02 -9.01
CA THR A 146 -4.98 16.11 -9.65
C THR A 146 -5.65 15.16 -8.66
N CYS A 147 -5.17 15.12 -7.41
CA CYS A 147 -5.71 14.33 -6.31
C CYS A 147 -6.66 15.18 -5.47
N VAL A 148 -7.79 14.61 -5.02
CA VAL A 148 -8.83 15.35 -4.29
C VAL A 148 -8.59 15.31 -2.78
N GLN A 149 -8.29 14.14 -2.21
CA GLN A 149 -8.27 13.95 -0.76
C GLN A 149 -6.96 13.43 -0.20
N GLY A 150 -6.03 13.03 -1.02
CA GLY A 150 -4.73 12.55 -0.57
C GLY A 150 -4.10 11.63 -1.60
N THR A 151 -2.81 11.44 -1.51
CA THR A 151 -2.00 10.71 -2.49
C THR A 151 -1.23 9.59 -1.79
N ARG A 152 -1.13 8.42 -2.45
CA ARG A 152 -0.53 7.19 -1.91
C ARG A 152 0.57 6.70 -2.86
N PRO A 153 1.77 7.28 -2.80
CA PRO A 153 2.85 6.90 -3.69
C PRO A 153 3.39 5.49 -3.39
N GLU A 154 3.56 4.71 -4.45
CA GLU A 154 4.18 3.39 -4.46
C GLU A 154 4.96 3.20 -5.77
N TYR A 155 6.10 2.49 -5.73
CA TYR A 155 6.81 2.13 -6.95
C TYR A 155 6.17 0.94 -7.65
N VAL A 156 5.95 1.08 -8.96
CA VAL A 156 5.43 0.02 -9.84
C VAL A 156 6.31 -0.13 -11.07
N GLN A 157 6.37 -1.33 -11.62
CA GLN A 157 7.07 -1.56 -12.88
C GLN A 157 6.07 -1.74 -14.03
N TYR A 158 6.25 -0.96 -15.10
CA TYR A 158 5.49 -1.07 -16.32
C TYR A 158 6.42 -0.98 -17.53
N ASN A 159 6.29 -1.92 -18.49
CA ASN A 159 7.17 -2.00 -19.66
C ASN A 159 8.67 -1.96 -19.28
N LYS A 160 9.07 -2.71 -18.26
CA LYS A 160 10.45 -2.79 -17.74
C LYS A 160 11.02 -1.49 -17.19
N LYS A 161 10.20 -0.47 -16.95
CA LYS A 161 10.58 0.81 -16.34
C LYS A 161 9.83 1.00 -15.02
N TRP A 162 10.47 1.66 -14.08
CA TRP A 162 9.87 1.99 -12.80
C TRP A 162 9.15 3.35 -12.88
N TYR A 163 7.96 3.40 -12.30
CA TYR A 163 7.12 4.58 -12.18
C TYR A 163 6.66 4.72 -10.73
N VAL A 164 6.34 5.93 -10.32
CA VAL A 164 5.61 6.18 -9.08
C VAL A 164 4.12 6.15 -9.39
N ALA A 165 3.42 5.15 -8.87
CA ALA A 165 1.97 5.11 -8.90
C ALA A 165 1.42 5.87 -7.69
N THR A 166 0.32 6.59 -7.86
CA THR A 166 -0.48 7.15 -6.76
C THR A 166 -1.95 6.83 -6.96
N ALA A 167 -2.69 6.81 -5.86
CA ALA A 167 -4.15 6.72 -5.90
C ALA A 167 -4.75 7.79 -4.99
N ASP A 168 -5.96 8.22 -5.29
CA ASP A 168 -6.72 9.13 -4.44
C ASP A 168 -7.51 8.37 -3.39
N TYR A 169 -7.53 8.88 -2.16
CA TYR A 169 -8.50 8.46 -1.16
C TYR A 169 -9.84 9.21 -1.40
N GLY A 170 -10.93 8.62 -1.01
CA GLY A 170 -12.25 9.21 -1.20
C GLY A 170 -13.08 8.43 -2.20
N ASN A 171 -14.19 9.00 -2.63
CA ASN A 171 -15.19 8.31 -3.45
C ASN A 171 -15.59 9.07 -4.73
N LYS A 172 -14.77 10.01 -5.16
CA LYS A 172 -15.04 10.83 -6.33
C LYS A 172 -13.85 10.81 -7.28
N ALA A 173 -14.10 10.54 -8.56
CA ALA A 173 -13.10 10.58 -9.62
C ALA A 173 -11.81 9.82 -9.31
N ASN A 174 -11.94 8.65 -8.68
CA ASN A 174 -10.79 7.85 -8.26
C ASN A 174 -9.99 7.35 -9.45
N GLU A 175 -8.71 7.66 -9.45
CA GLU A 175 -7.76 7.25 -10.48
C GLU A 175 -6.47 6.74 -9.83
N VAL A 176 -5.85 5.74 -10.48
CA VAL A 176 -4.42 5.44 -10.29
C VAL A 176 -3.66 6.19 -11.38
N ARG A 177 -2.62 6.94 -10.98
CA ARG A 177 -1.77 7.74 -11.87
C ARG A 177 -0.34 7.26 -11.77
N LEU A 178 0.34 7.14 -12.89
CA LEU A 178 1.74 6.75 -12.99
C LEU A 178 2.58 7.96 -13.40
N TYR A 179 3.61 8.26 -12.65
CA TYR A 179 4.53 9.35 -12.88
C TYR A 179 5.93 8.83 -13.19
N ASP A 180 6.62 9.44 -14.15
CA ASP A 180 8.06 9.22 -14.32
C ASP A 180 8.81 9.77 -13.10
N PRO A 181 9.64 8.97 -12.39
CA PRO A 181 10.28 9.42 -11.15
C PRO A 181 11.20 10.63 -11.33
N ALA A 182 11.88 10.73 -12.47
CA ALA A 182 12.79 11.84 -12.74
C ALA A 182 12.06 13.14 -13.08
N ALA A 183 10.92 13.02 -13.77
CA ALA A 183 10.02 14.14 -14.04
C ALA A 183 9.32 14.60 -12.75
N LEU A 184 8.79 13.65 -11.96
CA LEU A 184 8.11 13.94 -10.69
C LEU A 184 9.06 14.64 -9.70
N LYS A 185 10.31 14.17 -9.57
CA LYS A 185 11.33 14.79 -8.70
C LYS A 185 11.55 16.27 -8.99
N LYS A 186 11.34 16.73 -10.23
CA LYS A 186 11.57 18.13 -10.67
C LYS A 186 10.27 18.93 -10.78
N ALA A 187 9.12 18.29 -10.65
CA ALA A 187 7.84 18.93 -10.83
C ALA A 187 7.48 19.85 -9.66
N HIS A 188 6.72 20.91 -9.92
CA HIS A 188 6.05 21.71 -8.89
C HIS A 188 4.64 21.18 -8.61
N LYS A 189 4.02 20.54 -9.63
CA LYS A 189 2.69 19.96 -9.54
C LYS A 189 2.55 18.77 -10.49
N THR A 190 1.67 17.83 -10.14
CA THR A 190 1.48 16.60 -10.90
C THR A 190 0.76 16.79 -12.24
N SER A 191 -0.06 17.84 -12.39
CA SER A 191 -0.67 18.23 -13.67
C SER A 191 0.32 18.84 -14.67
N GLY A 192 1.57 19.06 -14.27
CA GLY A 192 2.63 19.61 -15.13
C GLY A 192 2.81 18.76 -16.41
N LYS A 193 3.11 19.42 -17.53
CA LYS A 193 3.32 18.75 -18.82
C LYS A 193 4.42 17.69 -18.72
N GLY A 194 4.09 16.44 -19.10
CA GLY A 194 5.03 15.32 -19.12
C GLY A 194 5.33 14.68 -17.74
N VAL A 195 4.67 15.11 -16.67
CA VAL A 195 4.81 14.51 -15.33
C VAL A 195 3.99 13.22 -15.23
N CYS A 196 2.69 13.28 -15.51
CA CYS A 196 1.83 12.09 -15.56
C CYS A 196 2.08 11.33 -16.87
N TYR A 197 2.50 10.07 -16.74
CA TYR A 197 2.75 9.18 -17.87
C TYR A 197 1.48 8.46 -18.34
N LYS A 198 0.76 7.84 -17.40
CA LYS A 198 -0.47 7.07 -17.63
C LYS A 198 -1.41 7.20 -16.43
N LYS A 199 -2.69 6.94 -16.68
CA LYS A 199 -3.69 6.86 -15.63
C LYS A 199 -4.83 5.95 -16.03
N PHE A 200 -5.57 5.44 -15.06
CA PHE A 200 -6.80 4.68 -15.25
C PHE A 200 -7.73 4.88 -14.04
N THR A 201 -9.04 4.69 -14.25
CA THR A 201 -10.03 4.79 -13.17
C THR A 201 -10.02 3.55 -12.28
N CYS A 202 -10.22 3.73 -10.99
CA CYS A 202 -10.28 2.64 -10.01
C CYS A 202 -11.45 2.79 -9.03
N THR A 203 -11.69 1.75 -8.22
CA THR A 203 -12.65 1.80 -7.12
C THR A 203 -12.18 2.73 -6.01
N PRO A 204 -13.12 3.32 -5.23
CA PRO A 204 -12.81 4.32 -4.18
C PRO A 204 -12.15 3.73 -2.94
N TRP A 205 -11.83 4.62 -1.99
CA TRP A 205 -11.33 4.32 -0.64
C TRP A 205 -9.96 3.65 -0.61
N VAL A 206 -9.07 4.02 -1.55
CA VAL A 206 -7.70 3.50 -1.59
C VAL A 206 -6.86 4.18 -0.51
N GLN A 207 -6.49 3.43 0.51
CA GLN A 207 -5.65 3.90 1.62
C GLN A 207 -4.16 3.70 1.35
N ASN A 208 -3.82 2.67 0.57
CA ASN A 208 -2.44 2.44 0.19
C ASN A 208 -2.35 1.60 -1.08
N LEU A 209 -1.17 1.48 -1.63
CA LEU A 209 -0.84 0.66 -2.79
C LEU A 209 0.28 -0.32 -2.42
N TYR A 210 0.32 -1.48 -3.06
CA TYR A 210 1.44 -2.39 -2.97
C TYR A 210 1.71 -3.05 -4.33
N TRP A 211 2.96 -3.02 -4.77
CA TRP A 211 3.38 -3.65 -6.02
C TRP A 211 3.82 -5.10 -5.82
N ILE A 212 3.16 -6.05 -6.48
CA ILE A 212 3.50 -7.47 -6.50
C ILE A 212 4.33 -7.75 -7.76
N ALA A 213 5.64 -7.57 -7.64
CA ALA A 213 6.57 -7.54 -8.78
C ALA A 213 6.55 -8.81 -9.61
N ASP A 214 6.60 -9.99 -8.99
CA ASP A 214 6.67 -11.28 -9.66
C ASP A 214 5.40 -11.61 -10.46
N LYS A 215 4.29 -10.93 -10.16
CA LYS A 215 2.99 -11.15 -10.80
C LYS A 215 2.58 -10.01 -11.73
N GLY A 216 3.29 -8.88 -11.73
CA GLY A 216 2.88 -7.69 -12.48
C GLY A 216 1.56 -7.09 -12.01
N GLN A 217 1.20 -7.30 -10.74
CA GLN A 217 -0.07 -6.90 -10.17
C GLN A 217 0.10 -5.72 -9.21
N LEU A 218 -0.84 -4.80 -9.25
CA LEU A 218 -0.97 -3.74 -8.26
C LEU A 218 -2.11 -4.10 -7.30
N LEU A 219 -1.81 -4.07 -6.00
CA LEU A 219 -2.79 -4.26 -4.95
C LEU A 219 -3.30 -2.88 -4.50
N LEU A 220 -4.61 -2.67 -4.60
CA LEU A 220 -5.29 -1.56 -3.97
C LEU A 220 -5.70 -2.00 -2.56
N ILE A 221 -5.18 -1.31 -1.56
CA ILE A 221 -5.48 -1.53 -0.14
C ILE A 221 -6.56 -0.51 0.22
N GLN A 222 -7.76 -1.01 0.54
CA GLN A 222 -8.95 -0.19 0.67
C GLN A 222 -9.65 -0.43 2.00
N ASN A 223 -10.31 0.60 2.50
CA ASN A 223 -11.18 0.48 3.67
C ASN A 223 -12.55 1.11 3.40
N GLN A 224 -13.37 1.23 4.44
CA GLN A 224 -14.71 1.84 4.39
C GLN A 224 -15.64 1.24 3.33
N GLN A 225 -15.37 0.01 2.90
CA GLN A 225 -16.32 -0.75 2.15
C GLN A 225 -17.57 -0.98 3.00
N GLU A 226 -18.63 -1.49 2.44
CA GLU A 226 -19.87 -1.75 3.17
C GLU A 226 -19.57 -2.40 4.53
N GLY A 227 -20.03 -1.79 5.63
CA GLY A 227 -19.73 -2.22 7.00
C GLY A 227 -18.30 -1.94 7.48
N ARG A 228 -17.54 -1.03 6.86
CA ARG A 228 -16.13 -0.72 7.14
C ARG A 228 -15.19 -1.92 7.02
N LYS A 229 -15.43 -2.80 6.10
CA LYS A 229 -14.54 -3.94 5.82
C LYS A 229 -13.27 -3.47 5.15
N TRP A 230 -12.19 -4.21 5.42
CA TRP A 230 -10.98 -4.10 4.62
C TRP A 230 -11.18 -4.78 3.28
N ARG A 231 -10.66 -4.19 2.22
CA ARG A 231 -10.67 -4.78 0.89
C ARG A 231 -9.29 -4.73 0.26
N PHE A 232 -8.90 -5.86 -0.32
CA PHE A 232 -7.67 -6.04 -1.08
C PHE A 232 -8.05 -6.36 -2.53
N THR A 233 -7.93 -5.37 -3.42
CA THR A 233 -8.27 -5.54 -4.83
C THR A 233 -6.99 -5.71 -5.65
N TYR A 234 -6.81 -6.89 -6.19
CA TYR A 234 -5.68 -7.23 -7.06
C TYR A 234 -6.04 -6.88 -8.49
N ILE A 235 -5.24 -6.05 -9.13
CA ILE A 235 -5.46 -5.62 -10.51
C ILE A 235 -4.26 -5.95 -11.39
N ASP A 236 -4.52 -6.28 -12.65
CA ASP A 236 -3.49 -6.33 -13.70
C ASP A 236 -3.14 -4.89 -14.10
N LEU A 237 -1.94 -4.45 -13.79
CA LEU A 237 -1.51 -3.07 -14.05
C LEU A 237 -1.48 -2.78 -15.56
N ALA A 238 -0.94 -3.68 -16.36
CA ALA A 238 -0.80 -3.46 -17.80
C ALA A 238 -2.16 -3.44 -18.50
N ALA A 239 -3.03 -4.39 -18.18
CA ALA A 239 -4.38 -4.45 -18.71
C ALA A 239 -5.20 -3.22 -18.26
N SER A 240 -5.05 -2.75 -17.03
CA SER A 240 -5.73 -1.55 -16.50
C SER A 240 -5.31 -0.29 -17.24
N ILE A 241 -4.02 -0.11 -17.50
CA ILE A 241 -3.50 1.00 -18.30
C ILE A 241 -4.03 0.95 -19.74
N ALA A 242 -4.08 -0.23 -20.34
CA ALA A 242 -4.58 -0.40 -21.70
C ALA A 242 -6.08 -0.12 -21.81
N ALA A 243 -6.87 -0.53 -20.83
CA ALA A 243 -8.32 -0.34 -20.78
C ALA A 243 -8.75 1.06 -20.31
N GLY A 244 -7.87 1.83 -19.64
CA GLY A 244 -8.22 3.09 -19.00
C GLY A 244 -9.10 2.94 -17.73
N THR A 245 -9.31 1.71 -17.28
CA THR A 245 -10.05 1.38 -16.05
C THR A 245 -9.46 0.13 -15.42
N GLN A 246 -9.59 0.00 -14.09
CA GLN A 246 -9.04 -1.16 -13.38
C GLN A 246 -9.52 -2.49 -13.95
N GLN A 247 -8.60 -3.41 -14.16
CA GLN A 247 -8.86 -4.79 -14.55
C GLN A 247 -8.60 -5.69 -13.34
N VAL A 248 -9.69 -6.05 -12.67
CA VAL A 248 -9.66 -6.80 -11.41
C VAL A 248 -9.36 -8.28 -11.69
N ILE A 249 -8.33 -8.82 -11.04
CA ILE A 249 -7.99 -10.24 -11.03
C ILE A 249 -8.79 -10.95 -9.94
N ARG A 250 -8.78 -10.37 -8.74
CA ARG A 250 -9.57 -10.85 -7.60
C ARG A 250 -9.76 -9.75 -6.56
N THR A 251 -10.73 -9.95 -5.69
CA THR A 251 -10.97 -9.12 -4.50
C THR A 251 -11.04 -10.03 -3.28
N VAL A 252 -10.42 -9.61 -2.19
CA VAL A 252 -10.50 -10.28 -0.88
C VAL A 252 -10.99 -9.28 0.14
N ASP A 253 -12.10 -9.59 0.81
CA ASP A 253 -12.64 -8.80 1.90
C ASP A 253 -12.31 -9.45 3.24
N VAL A 254 -11.88 -8.64 4.21
CA VAL A 254 -11.63 -9.07 5.59
C VAL A 254 -12.59 -8.32 6.51
N ASP A 255 -13.32 -9.07 7.34
CA ASP A 255 -14.35 -8.51 8.21
C ASP A 255 -13.73 -7.83 9.44
N ARG A 256 -13.32 -6.58 9.26
CA ARG A 256 -12.72 -5.71 10.27
C ARG A 256 -13.36 -4.33 10.21
N ALA A 257 -13.60 -3.75 11.38
CA ALA A 257 -14.27 -2.45 11.51
C ALA A 257 -13.30 -1.27 11.68
N ASP A 258 -12.04 -1.53 12.05
CA ASP A 258 -11.01 -0.51 12.18
C ASP A 258 -10.47 -0.07 10.79
N GLU A 259 -9.86 1.07 10.73
CA GLU A 259 -9.38 1.68 9.50
C GLU A 259 -8.05 1.06 9.06
N LEU A 260 -8.06 0.37 7.91
CA LEU A 260 -6.86 -0.17 7.28
C LEU A 260 -6.05 0.96 6.64
N GLU A 261 -4.77 1.07 6.99
CA GLU A 261 -3.91 2.15 6.52
C GLU A 261 -2.77 1.65 5.61
N GLY A 262 -2.39 0.40 5.75
CA GLY A 262 -1.33 -0.15 4.92
C GLY A 262 -1.22 -1.65 5.01
N PHE A 263 -0.58 -2.22 4.01
CA PHE A 263 -0.31 -3.65 3.94
C PHE A 263 0.94 -3.91 3.12
N ILE A 264 1.71 -4.89 3.54
CA ILE A 264 2.83 -5.44 2.77
C ILE A 264 2.78 -6.96 2.77
N PHE A 265 3.30 -7.57 1.72
CA PHE A 265 3.65 -8.99 1.75
C PHE A 265 5.02 -9.18 2.38
N LEU A 266 5.17 -10.27 3.12
CA LEU A 266 6.47 -10.81 3.48
C LEU A 266 7.05 -11.61 2.30
N PRO A 267 8.38 -11.84 2.26
CA PRO A 267 9.00 -12.66 1.21
C PRO A 267 8.29 -14.00 1.03
N GLY A 268 8.00 -14.36 -0.23
CA GLY A 268 7.25 -15.57 -0.60
C GLY A 268 5.73 -15.39 -0.71
N TYR A 269 5.21 -14.21 -0.38
CA TYR A 269 3.79 -13.82 -0.56
C TYR A 269 2.74 -14.68 0.16
N GLN A 270 3.16 -15.60 1.04
CA GLN A 270 2.25 -16.44 1.83
C GLN A 270 1.84 -15.80 3.16
N LYS A 271 2.56 -14.78 3.56
CA LYS A 271 2.29 -13.99 4.77
C LYS A 271 2.33 -12.51 4.44
N GLY A 272 1.65 -11.70 5.24
CA GLY A 272 1.69 -10.25 5.14
C GLY A 272 1.47 -9.58 6.49
N ILE A 273 1.65 -8.27 6.51
CA ILE A 273 1.41 -7.43 7.67
C ILE A 273 0.48 -6.29 7.24
N ALA A 274 -0.68 -6.20 7.88
CA ALA A 274 -1.58 -5.07 7.78
C ALA A 274 -1.41 -4.15 8.98
N VAL A 275 -1.52 -2.85 8.76
CA VAL A 275 -1.50 -1.83 9.82
C VAL A 275 -2.76 -0.97 9.78
N THR A 276 -3.19 -0.52 10.95
CA THR A 276 -4.43 0.26 11.12
C THR A 276 -4.18 1.55 11.90
N SER A 277 -5.08 2.52 11.77
CA SER A 277 -5.08 3.76 12.55
C SER A 277 -5.48 3.55 14.02
N SER A 278 -5.88 2.35 14.40
CA SER A 278 -6.23 2.00 15.78
C SER A 278 -5.05 2.21 16.73
N ARG A 279 -5.35 2.61 17.97
CA ARG A 279 -4.33 2.78 19.00
C ARG A 279 -3.94 1.47 19.70
N ARG A 280 -4.70 0.40 19.47
CA ARG A 280 -4.43 -0.96 19.98
C ARG A 280 -4.64 -1.94 18.84
N ASN A 281 -3.90 -3.04 18.89
CA ASN A 281 -3.94 -4.08 17.86
C ASN A 281 -3.78 -3.49 16.45
N ASN A 282 -2.86 -2.54 16.32
CA ASN A 282 -2.63 -1.77 15.10
C ASN A 282 -1.68 -2.44 14.10
N VAL A 283 -1.10 -3.59 14.48
CA VAL A 283 -0.29 -4.44 13.60
C VAL A 283 -0.89 -5.84 13.56
N ASN A 284 -1.20 -6.32 12.37
CA ASN A 284 -1.91 -7.57 12.13
C ASN A 284 -1.11 -8.46 11.18
N PHE A 285 -0.59 -9.59 11.65
CA PHE A 285 0.01 -10.61 10.81
C PHE A 285 -1.08 -11.43 10.14
N MET A 286 -0.87 -11.74 8.87
CA MET A 286 -1.87 -12.42 8.06
C MET A 286 -1.26 -13.60 7.30
N ASN A 287 -1.97 -14.71 7.24
CA ASN A 287 -1.75 -15.75 6.25
C ASN A 287 -2.54 -15.42 4.97
N ILE A 288 -1.95 -15.78 3.83
CA ILE A 288 -2.49 -15.46 2.51
C ILE A 288 -2.54 -16.74 1.68
N SER A 289 -3.73 -17.08 1.21
CA SER A 289 -3.96 -18.13 0.21
C SER A 289 -4.21 -17.49 -1.15
N TRP A 290 -3.59 -18.08 -2.18
CA TRP A 290 -3.63 -17.56 -3.57
C TRP A 290 -4.62 -18.33 -4.43
#